data_49a6fe614105c542c6d25c1d3d84dcae
#
_entry.id   49a6fe614105c542c6d25c1d3d84dcae
#
_cell.length_a   1.000
_cell.length_b   1.000
_cell.length_c   1.000
_cell.angle_alpha   90.00
_cell.angle_beta   90.00
_cell.angle_gamma   90.00
#
_symmetry.space_group_name_H-M   'P 1'
#
loop_
_entity.id
_entity.type
_entity.pdbx_description
1 polymer ?
#
loop_
_entity_poly.entity_id
_entity_poly.type
_entity_poly.pdbx_seq_one_letter_code
_entity_poly.pdbx_strand_id
1 'polypeptide(L)'
;MRSKLTYGQKIGWGLADMGIVVFVIVKQLLILSFLTNYLGINVAIAGALTTSILIFDILTDPIIGYLSDRTVSRWGRRAPWMAIGALLLALGQIGIFGVPNFASQLSTLIWVAVFFAISTLGFTMVAIPYGASAGEMTYEPKERSSLMGFRMAFASMGILIGGAIIPQLAGGTKDGHF
;
A
#
# COMPACT_ATOMS: atom_id res chain seq x y z
N MET A 1 19.45 -10.18 -26.70
CA MET A 1 18.36 -11.09 -26.34
C MET A 1 18.33 -11.19 -24.82
N ARG A 2 17.33 -10.62 -24.13
CA ARG A 2 17.19 -10.85 -22.69
C ARG A 2 16.68 -12.28 -22.49
N SER A 3 17.41 -13.05 -21.70
CA SER A 3 17.10 -14.42 -21.33
C SER A 3 15.68 -14.54 -20.74
N LYS A 4 15.06 -15.70 -20.90
CA LYS A 4 13.80 -16.04 -20.23
C LYS A 4 13.90 -15.75 -18.74
N LEU A 5 12.84 -15.18 -18.17
CA LEU A 5 12.78 -14.93 -16.73
C LEU A 5 12.81 -16.25 -15.97
N THR A 6 13.60 -16.30 -14.89
CA THR A 6 13.61 -17.46 -13.99
C THR A 6 12.32 -17.50 -13.17
N TYR A 7 11.91 -18.70 -12.76
CA TYR A 7 10.75 -18.85 -11.86
C TYR A 7 10.91 -18.05 -10.56
N GLY A 8 12.13 -17.99 -10.01
CA GLY A 8 12.42 -17.19 -8.83
C GLY A 8 12.16 -15.71 -9.01
N GLN A 9 12.47 -15.14 -10.18
CA GLN A 9 12.18 -13.74 -10.50
C GLN A 9 10.68 -13.49 -10.62
N LYS A 10 9.93 -14.41 -11.24
CA LYS A 10 8.46 -14.32 -11.37
C LYS A 10 7.76 -14.41 -10.02
N ILE A 11 8.20 -15.34 -9.16
CA ILE A 11 7.67 -15.51 -7.80
C ILE A 11 7.98 -14.30 -6.94
N GLY A 12 9.25 -13.84 -6.94
CA GLY A 12 9.64 -12.68 -6.14
C GLY A 12 8.87 -11.41 -6.53
N TRP A 13 8.65 -11.21 -7.84
CA TRP A 13 7.84 -10.11 -8.33
C TRP A 13 6.36 -10.24 -7.96
N GLY A 14 5.78 -11.45 -8.06
CA GLY A 14 4.41 -11.73 -7.64
C GLY A 14 4.20 -11.54 -6.12
N LEU A 15 5.16 -11.98 -5.29
CA LEU A 15 5.10 -11.79 -3.83
C LEU A 15 5.04 -10.32 -3.43
N ALA A 16 5.72 -9.43 -4.17
CA ALA A 16 5.63 -8.00 -3.92
C ALA A 16 4.19 -7.48 -4.17
N ASP A 17 3.51 -7.97 -5.21
CA ASP A 17 2.11 -7.60 -5.49
C ASP A 17 1.16 -8.11 -4.40
N MET A 18 1.41 -9.29 -3.84
CA MET A 18 0.63 -9.80 -2.70
C MET A 18 0.68 -8.82 -1.52
N GLY A 19 1.86 -8.31 -1.16
CA GLY A 19 2.01 -7.31 -0.10
C GLY A 19 1.28 -6.01 -0.40
N ILE A 20 1.38 -5.51 -1.64
CA ILE A 20 0.66 -4.32 -2.12
C ILE A 20 -0.86 -4.52 -1.99
N VAL A 21 -1.38 -5.66 -2.45
CA VAL A 21 -2.82 -5.97 -2.42
C VAL A 21 -3.34 -6.13 -0.99
N VAL A 22 -2.60 -6.83 -0.12
CA VAL A 22 -2.95 -6.94 1.31
C VAL A 22 -3.10 -5.55 1.92
N PHE A 23 -2.14 -4.65 1.68
CA PHE A 23 -2.20 -3.28 2.18
C PHE A 23 -3.44 -2.53 1.67
N VAL A 24 -3.74 -2.60 0.38
CA VAL A 24 -4.92 -1.92 -0.21
C VAL A 24 -6.21 -2.42 0.43
N ILE A 25 -6.38 -3.73 0.56
CA ILE A 25 -7.58 -4.33 1.13
C ILE A 25 -7.74 -3.96 2.61
N VAL A 26 -6.66 -4.04 3.39
CA VAL A 26 -6.67 -3.64 4.82
C VAL A 26 -7.02 -2.16 4.96
N LYS A 27 -6.40 -1.29 4.16
CA LYS A 27 -6.71 0.15 4.11
C LYS A 27 -8.19 0.38 3.82
N GLN A 28 -8.75 -0.28 2.81
CA GLN A 28 -10.15 -0.09 2.41
C GLN A 28 -11.16 -0.59 3.46
N LEU A 29 -10.88 -1.72 4.10
CA LEU A 29 -11.82 -2.35 5.04
C LEU A 29 -11.71 -1.77 6.45
N LEU A 30 -10.50 -1.52 6.92
CA LEU A 30 -10.28 -1.23 8.34
C LEU A 30 -10.16 0.24 8.65
N ILE A 31 -9.69 1.10 7.73
CA ILE A 31 -9.40 2.50 8.08
C ILE A 31 -10.66 3.26 8.49
N LEU A 32 -11.75 3.13 7.73
CA LEU A 32 -13.00 3.83 8.05
C LEU A 32 -13.60 3.32 9.36
N SER A 33 -13.60 2.00 9.57
CA SER A 33 -14.06 1.38 10.81
C SER A 33 -13.21 1.81 12.01
N PHE A 34 -11.90 1.88 11.85
CA PHE A 34 -10.98 2.35 12.89
C PHE A 34 -11.25 3.82 13.27
N LEU A 35 -11.42 4.69 12.27
CA LEU A 35 -11.71 6.11 12.50
C LEU A 35 -13.04 6.32 13.23
N THR A 36 -14.09 5.58 12.84
CA THR A 36 -15.44 5.79 13.37
C THR A 36 -15.72 5.02 14.64
N ASN A 37 -15.38 3.72 14.68
CA ASN A 37 -15.75 2.85 15.82
C ASN A 37 -14.71 2.92 16.94
N TYR A 38 -13.41 3.01 16.61
CA TYR A 38 -12.35 3.00 17.62
C TYR A 38 -12.01 4.42 18.10
N LEU A 39 -11.80 5.38 17.18
CA LEU A 39 -11.47 6.75 17.53
C LEU A 39 -12.71 7.63 17.78
N GLY A 40 -13.92 7.14 17.54
CA GLY A 40 -15.16 7.88 17.75
C GLY A 40 -15.33 9.12 16.85
N ILE A 41 -14.61 9.17 15.73
CA ILE A 41 -14.69 10.29 14.78
C ILE A 41 -16.01 10.21 14.01
N ASN A 42 -16.70 11.34 13.86
CA ASN A 42 -17.93 11.40 13.07
C ASN A 42 -17.71 10.87 11.64
N VAL A 43 -18.63 10.03 11.14
CA VAL A 43 -18.56 9.38 9.83
C VAL A 43 -18.33 10.38 8.69
N ALA A 44 -18.98 11.57 8.76
CA ALA A 44 -18.80 12.61 7.75
C ALA A 44 -17.36 13.16 7.73
N ILE A 45 -16.76 13.36 8.91
CA ILE A 45 -15.36 13.82 9.03
C ILE A 45 -14.39 12.73 8.57
N ALA A 46 -14.61 11.48 8.96
CA ALA A 46 -13.81 10.34 8.52
C ALA A 46 -13.89 10.14 6.99
N GLY A 47 -15.08 10.29 6.40
CA GLY A 47 -15.29 10.27 4.97
C GLY A 47 -14.59 11.42 4.24
N ALA A 48 -14.67 12.65 4.78
CA ALA A 48 -13.95 13.80 4.23
C ALA A 48 -12.44 13.60 4.28
N LEU A 49 -11.89 13.06 5.38
CA LEU A 49 -10.47 12.75 5.51
C LEU A 49 -10.04 11.71 4.47
N THR A 50 -10.74 10.60 4.35
CA THR A 50 -10.41 9.53 3.37
C THR A 50 -10.49 10.03 1.94
N THR A 51 -11.47 10.90 1.62
CA THR A 51 -11.59 11.53 0.30
C THR A 51 -10.43 12.50 0.04
N SER A 52 -10.02 13.30 1.02
CA SER A 52 -8.87 14.20 0.89
C SER A 52 -7.57 13.43 0.62
N ILE A 53 -7.38 12.29 1.29
CA ILE A 53 -6.23 11.41 1.05
C ILE A 53 -6.29 10.78 -0.34
N LEU A 54 -7.47 10.41 -0.85
CA LEU A 54 -7.62 9.92 -2.22
C LEU A 54 -7.22 10.99 -3.25
N ILE A 55 -7.62 12.25 -3.04
CA ILE A 55 -7.20 13.36 -3.91
C ILE A 55 -5.69 13.55 -3.85
N PHE A 56 -5.10 13.48 -2.66
CA PHE A 56 -3.64 13.53 -2.48
C PHE A 56 -2.93 12.40 -3.23
N ASP A 57 -3.45 11.17 -3.19
CA ASP A 57 -2.94 9.99 -3.91
C ASP A 57 -2.91 10.26 -5.42
N ILE A 58 -4.05 10.68 -5.99
CA ILE A 58 -4.18 11.01 -7.42
C ILE A 58 -3.17 12.09 -7.87
N LEU A 59 -2.88 13.07 -7.02
CA LEU A 59 -1.95 14.14 -7.34
C LEU A 59 -0.48 13.68 -7.22
N THR A 60 -0.18 12.80 -6.28
CA THR A 60 1.20 12.31 -6.05
C THR A 60 1.62 11.23 -7.03
N ASP A 61 0.69 10.42 -7.54
CA ASP A 61 0.96 9.33 -8.49
C ASP A 61 1.78 9.77 -9.71
N PRO A 62 1.37 10.79 -10.49
CA PRO A 62 2.13 11.22 -11.66
C PRO A 62 3.47 11.86 -11.27
N ILE A 63 3.56 12.51 -10.12
CA ILE A 63 4.80 13.13 -9.63
C ILE A 63 5.84 12.04 -9.31
N ILE A 64 5.43 11.02 -8.56
CA ILE A 64 6.31 9.88 -8.21
C ILE A 64 6.68 9.08 -9.46
N GLY A 65 5.75 8.86 -10.38
CA GLY A 65 6.02 8.23 -11.67
C GLY A 65 7.13 8.95 -12.43
N TYR A 66 6.98 10.26 -12.61
CA TYR A 66 7.96 11.10 -13.30
C TYR A 66 9.33 11.11 -12.60
N LEU A 67 9.36 11.28 -11.29
CA LEU A 67 10.61 11.33 -10.53
C LEU A 67 11.33 9.98 -10.54
N SER A 68 10.59 8.88 -10.36
CA SER A 68 11.17 7.53 -10.35
C SER A 68 11.76 7.14 -11.70
N ASP A 69 11.16 7.59 -12.81
CA ASP A 69 11.67 7.32 -14.16
C ASP A 69 12.94 8.10 -14.50
N ARG A 70 13.17 9.26 -13.88
CA ARG A 70 14.35 10.10 -14.08
C ARG A 70 15.48 9.85 -13.08
N THR A 71 15.25 9.06 -12.07
CA THR A 71 16.25 8.78 -11.04
C THR A 71 17.40 7.94 -11.61
N VAL A 72 18.62 8.35 -11.35
CA VAL A 72 19.83 7.60 -11.68
C VAL A 72 20.45 7.09 -10.38
N SER A 73 20.46 5.76 -10.20
CA SER A 73 20.99 5.13 -9.00
C SER A 73 21.76 3.85 -9.33
N ARG A 74 22.78 3.53 -8.52
CA ARG A 74 23.53 2.27 -8.58
C ARG A 74 22.66 1.02 -8.37
N TRP A 75 21.51 1.15 -7.77
CA TRP A 75 20.54 0.07 -7.52
C TRP A 75 19.46 -0.02 -8.61
N GLY A 76 19.60 0.76 -9.68
CA GLY A 76 18.57 0.93 -10.69
C GLY A 76 17.67 2.14 -10.40
N ARG A 77 16.84 2.51 -11.38
CA ARG A 77 16.02 3.74 -11.29
C ARG A 77 14.95 3.65 -10.20
N ARG A 78 14.33 2.48 -10.02
CA ARG A 78 13.10 2.26 -9.24
C ARG A 78 13.33 1.72 -7.85
N ALA A 79 14.41 0.93 -7.64
CA ALA A 79 14.67 0.26 -6.37
C ALA A 79 14.78 1.23 -5.17
N PRO A 80 15.47 2.39 -5.25
CA PRO A 80 15.55 3.31 -4.12
C PRO A 80 14.18 3.88 -3.74
N TRP A 81 13.31 4.17 -4.71
CA TRP A 81 11.96 4.66 -4.46
C TRP A 81 11.11 3.62 -3.73
N MET A 82 11.18 2.37 -4.18
CA MET A 82 10.47 1.27 -3.52
C MET A 82 10.97 1.03 -2.08
N ALA A 83 12.29 1.12 -1.85
CA ALA A 83 12.86 0.93 -0.52
C ALA A 83 12.45 2.05 0.45
N ILE A 84 12.55 3.31 0.03
CA ILE A 84 12.12 4.47 0.83
C ILE A 84 10.60 4.43 1.01
N GLY A 85 9.85 4.10 -0.04
CA GLY A 85 8.40 3.97 0.00
C GLY A 85 7.93 2.91 0.99
N ALA A 86 8.59 1.75 1.02
CA ALA A 86 8.27 0.68 1.98
C ALA A 86 8.52 1.12 3.44
N LEU A 87 9.58 1.89 3.69
CA LEU A 87 9.85 2.46 5.02
C LEU A 87 8.79 3.48 5.42
N LEU A 88 8.44 4.42 4.53
CA LEU A 88 7.39 5.42 4.78
C LEU A 88 6.03 4.76 4.98
N LEU A 89 5.73 3.72 4.19
CA LEU A 89 4.51 2.93 4.33
C LEU A 89 4.43 2.29 5.73
N ALA A 90 5.49 1.64 6.19
CA ALA A 90 5.55 1.01 7.50
C ALA A 90 5.41 2.04 8.63
N LEU A 91 6.14 3.16 8.57
CA LEU A 91 6.05 4.24 9.55
C LEU A 91 4.66 4.88 9.57
N GLY A 92 4.07 5.10 8.39
CA GLY A 92 2.72 5.63 8.27
C GLY A 92 1.68 4.71 8.91
N GLN A 93 1.80 3.40 8.71
CA GLN A 93 0.90 2.40 9.33
C GLN A 93 1.06 2.36 10.85
N ILE A 94 2.29 2.34 11.35
CA ILE A 94 2.54 2.39 12.80
C ILE A 94 1.92 3.65 13.40
N GLY A 95 2.05 4.81 12.74
CA GLY A 95 1.48 6.07 13.21
C GLY A 95 -0.05 6.12 13.16
N ILE A 96 -0.68 5.54 12.12
CA ILE A 96 -2.16 5.49 12.01
C ILE A 96 -2.76 4.68 13.15
N PHE A 97 -2.22 3.50 13.44
CA PHE A 97 -2.76 2.63 14.49
C PHE A 97 -2.18 2.89 15.88
N GLY A 98 -1.04 3.57 15.96
CA GLY A 98 -0.39 3.98 17.20
C GLY A 98 -0.77 5.39 17.65
N VAL A 99 -2.07 5.73 17.64
CA VAL A 99 -2.55 7.06 18.04
C VAL A 99 -2.32 7.27 19.54
N PRO A 100 -1.58 8.31 19.97
CA PRO A 100 -1.48 8.67 21.37
C PRO A 100 -2.82 9.16 21.92
N ASN A 101 -2.99 9.04 23.25
CA ASN A 101 -4.18 9.57 23.93
C ASN A 101 -4.15 11.10 23.96
N PHE A 102 -4.72 11.73 22.92
CA PHE A 102 -4.85 13.18 22.88
C PHE A 102 -6.10 13.64 23.64
N ALA A 103 -6.01 14.77 24.33
CA ALA A 103 -7.13 15.40 25.01
C ALA A 103 -8.13 16.04 24.03
N SER A 104 -7.73 16.29 22.77
CA SER A 104 -8.53 16.93 21.75
C SER A 104 -8.77 16.02 20.55
N GLN A 105 -10.02 15.91 20.11
CA GLN A 105 -10.39 15.19 18.90
C GLN A 105 -9.71 15.78 17.66
N LEU A 106 -9.49 17.10 17.62
CA LEU A 106 -8.80 17.75 16.53
C LEU A 106 -7.33 17.29 16.42
N SER A 107 -6.64 17.14 17.56
CA SER A 107 -5.26 16.64 17.58
C SER A 107 -5.18 15.20 17.08
N THR A 108 -6.14 14.36 17.47
CA THR A 108 -6.29 12.99 16.96
C THR A 108 -6.47 12.98 15.44
N LEU A 109 -7.35 13.84 14.92
CA LEU A 109 -7.64 13.95 13.51
C LEU A 109 -6.41 14.39 12.71
N ILE A 110 -5.69 15.42 13.18
CA ILE A 110 -4.46 15.90 12.53
C ILE A 110 -3.39 14.82 12.53
N TRP A 111 -3.19 14.11 13.65
CA TRP A 111 -2.25 13.02 13.76
C TRP A 111 -2.53 11.93 12.71
N VAL A 112 -3.77 11.44 12.67
CA VAL A 112 -4.17 10.41 11.71
C VAL A 112 -4.04 10.92 10.28
N ALA A 113 -4.43 12.16 9.98
CA ALA A 113 -4.30 12.75 8.65
C ALA A 113 -2.85 12.77 8.16
N VAL A 114 -1.90 13.19 9.01
CA VAL A 114 -0.48 13.25 8.69
C VAL A 114 0.08 11.84 8.42
N PHE A 115 -0.16 10.88 9.31
CA PHE A 115 0.36 9.53 9.13
C PHE A 115 -0.34 8.78 7.99
N PHE A 116 -1.61 9.08 7.71
CA PHE A 116 -2.31 8.54 6.56
C PHE A 116 -1.73 9.09 5.25
N ALA A 117 -1.41 10.38 5.18
CA ALA A 117 -0.72 10.97 4.03
C ALA A 117 0.67 10.36 3.82
N ILE A 118 1.46 10.18 4.90
CA ILE A 118 2.77 9.52 4.85
C ILE A 118 2.64 8.08 4.34
N SER A 119 1.67 7.32 4.85
CA SER A 119 1.40 5.95 4.43
C SER A 119 1.01 5.87 2.95
N THR A 120 0.15 6.77 2.50
CA THR A 120 -0.30 6.85 1.11
C THR A 120 0.86 7.21 0.19
N LEU A 121 1.68 8.21 0.54
CA LEU A 121 2.88 8.56 -0.21
C LEU A 121 3.85 7.37 -0.30
N GLY A 122 4.08 6.67 0.81
CA GLY A 122 4.90 5.46 0.84
C GLY A 122 4.35 4.37 -0.08
N PHE A 123 3.03 4.17 -0.09
CA PHE A 123 2.35 3.24 -0.99
C PHE A 123 2.58 3.60 -2.47
N THR A 124 2.35 4.86 -2.86
CA THR A 124 2.58 5.36 -4.22
C THR A 124 4.03 5.15 -4.66
N MET A 125 5.00 5.43 -3.76
CA MET A 125 6.44 5.22 -4.03
C MET A 125 6.80 3.74 -4.22
N VAL A 126 6.02 2.81 -3.73
CA VAL A 126 6.17 1.37 -4.00
C VAL A 126 5.39 0.96 -5.24
N ALA A 127 4.09 1.27 -5.30
CA ALA A 127 3.16 0.73 -6.29
C ALA A 127 3.45 1.21 -7.71
N ILE A 128 3.76 2.50 -7.90
CA ILE A 128 4.00 3.08 -9.22
C ILE A 128 5.29 2.52 -9.85
N PRO A 129 6.49 2.59 -9.19
CA PRO A 129 7.70 1.99 -9.74
C PRO A 129 7.60 0.47 -9.90
N TYR A 130 6.91 -0.22 -8.99
CA TYR A 130 6.67 -1.66 -9.09
C TYR A 130 5.88 -2.00 -10.36
N GLY A 131 4.73 -1.35 -10.59
CA GLY A 131 3.89 -1.58 -11.76
C GLY A 131 4.63 -1.34 -13.08
N ALA A 132 5.43 -0.26 -13.13
CA ALA A 132 6.22 0.09 -14.29
C ALA A 132 7.43 -0.86 -14.51
N SER A 133 7.92 -1.56 -13.48
CA SER A 133 9.06 -2.50 -13.58
C SER A 133 8.77 -3.71 -14.47
N ALA A 134 7.51 -4.13 -14.59
CA ALA A 134 7.11 -5.25 -15.45
C ALA A 134 7.52 -5.05 -16.92
N GLY A 135 7.41 -3.82 -17.43
CA GLY A 135 7.84 -3.47 -18.78
C GLY A 135 9.35 -3.52 -19.02
N GLU A 136 10.15 -3.41 -17.94
CA GLU A 136 11.61 -3.46 -18.00
C GLU A 136 12.16 -4.88 -17.85
N MET A 137 11.40 -5.77 -17.20
CA MET A 137 11.82 -7.15 -16.95
C MET A 137 11.85 -7.99 -18.22
N THR A 138 10.89 -7.82 -19.14
CA THR A 138 10.84 -8.57 -20.39
C THR A 138 10.09 -7.84 -21.49
N TYR A 139 10.59 -7.97 -22.73
CA TYR A 139 9.93 -7.49 -23.94
C TYR A 139 9.20 -8.61 -24.69
N GLU A 140 9.39 -9.87 -24.28
CA GLU A 140 8.77 -11.02 -24.94
C GLU A 140 7.31 -11.17 -24.48
N PRO A 141 6.32 -11.17 -25.39
CA PRO A 141 4.90 -11.21 -25.04
C PRO A 141 4.51 -12.43 -24.18
N LYS A 142 5.06 -13.59 -24.49
CA LYS A 142 4.79 -14.83 -23.75
C LYS A 142 5.32 -14.77 -22.30
N GLU A 143 6.53 -14.26 -22.12
CA GLU A 143 7.12 -14.09 -20.78
C GLU A 143 6.37 -13.04 -19.97
N ARG A 144 5.93 -11.95 -20.63
CA ARG A 144 5.11 -10.92 -19.98
C ARG A 144 3.75 -11.48 -19.55
N SER A 145 3.09 -12.27 -20.38
CA SER A 145 1.84 -12.95 -20.02
C SER A 145 2.04 -13.91 -18.83
N SER A 146 3.12 -14.69 -18.84
CA SER A 146 3.50 -15.57 -17.72
C SER A 146 3.72 -14.77 -16.43
N LEU A 147 4.47 -13.66 -16.50
CA LEU A 147 4.72 -12.78 -15.34
C LEU A 147 3.42 -12.23 -14.75
N MET A 148 2.49 -11.78 -15.62
CA MET A 148 1.15 -11.32 -15.18
C MET A 148 0.33 -12.45 -14.56
N GLY A 149 0.45 -13.69 -15.05
CA GLY A 149 -0.19 -14.86 -14.43
C GLY A 149 0.27 -15.09 -12.98
N PHE A 150 1.59 -15.03 -12.72
CA PHE A 150 2.13 -15.10 -11.36
C PHE A 150 1.62 -13.94 -10.50
N ARG A 151 1.64 -12.72 -11.03
CA ARG A 151 1.10 -11.54 -10.36
C ARG A 151 -0.35 -11.75 -9.89
N MET A 152 -1.23 -12.18 -10.81
CA MET A 152 -2.64 -12.41 -10.50
C MET A 152 -2.84 -13.49 -9.45
N ALA A 153 -2.07 -14.58 -9.49
CA ALA A 153 -2.13 -15.64 -8.49
C ALA A 153 -1.77 -15.12 -7.10
N PHE A 154 -0.67 -14.37 -6.97
CA PHE A 154 -0.25 -13.79 -5.69
C PHE A 154 -1.16 -12.67 -5.22
N ALA A 155 -1.70 -11.84 -6.14
CA ALA A 155 -2.71 -10.83 -5.82
C ALA A 155 -3.97 -11.47 -5.24
N SER A 156 -4.47 -12.58 -5.83
CA SER A 156 -5.62 -13.32 -5.30
C SER A 156 -5.37 -13.85 -3.89
N MET A 157 -4.17 -14.37 -3.62
CA MET A 157 -3.77 -14.76 -2.26
C MET A 157 -3.76 -13.56 -1.31
N GLY A 158 -3.27 -12.40 -1.78
CA GLY A 158 -3.29 -11.14 -1.03
C GLY A 158 -4.70 -10.69 -0.67
N ILE A 159 -5.66 -10.81 -1.60
CA ILE A 159 -7.08 -10.51 -1.34
C ILE A 159 -7.64 -11.42 -0.25
N LEU A 160 -7.37 -12.72 -0.30
CA LEU A 160 -7.83 -13.66 0.72
C LEU A 160 -7.22 -13.37 2.10
N ILE A 161 -5.93 -13.08 2.16
CA ILE A 161 -5.25 -12.73 3.41
C ILE A 161 -5.80 -11.40 3.96
N GLY A 162 -5.82 -10.35 3.15
CA GLY A 162 -6.27 -9.03 3.56
C GLY A 162 -7.76 -8.94 3.86
N GLY A 163 -8.59 -9.67 3.11
CA GLY A 163 -10.05 -9.61 3.21
C GLY A 163 -10.66 -10.61 4.18
N ALA A 164 -10.03 -11.75 4.41
CA ALA A 164 -10.58 -12.80 5.28
C ALA A 164 -9.78 -12.97 6.57
N ILE A 165 -8.46 -13.10 6.51
CA ILE A 165 -7.63 -13.45 7.67
C ILE A 165 -7.43 -12.24 8.58
N ILE A 166 -7.03 -11.10 8.03
CA ILE A 166 -6.70 -9.91 8.83
C ILE A 166 -7.91 -9.36 9.59
N PRO A 167 -9.12 -9.22 9.00
CA PRO A 167 -10.29 -8.80 9.76
C PRO A 167 -10.67 -9.77 10.89
N GLN A 168 -10.49 -11.09 10.70
CA GLN A 168 -10.74 -12.08 11.75
C GLN A 168 -9.74 -11.96 12.90
N LEU A 169 -8.47 -11.67 12.60
CA LEU A 169 -7.45 -11.43 13.62
C LEU A 169 -7.68 -10.09 14.34
N ALA A 170 -8.14 -9.08 13.63
CA ALA A 170 -8.46 -7.78 14.20
C ALA A 170 -9.77 -7.79 15.03
N GLY A 171 -10.76 -8.60 14.64
CA GLY A 171 -12.03 -8.79 15.34
C GLY A 171 -12.05 -9.97 16.31
N GLY A 172 -10.94 -10.60 16.51
CA GLY A 172 -10.80 -11.96 17.03
C GLY A 172 -10.80 -12.18 18.53
N THR A 173 -11.62 -11.46 19.30
CA THR A 173 -12.15 -12.03 20.53
C THR A 173 -13.66 -11.85 20.52
N LYS A 174 -14.37 -12.99 20.61
CA LYS A 174 -15.84 -13.07 20.67
C LYS A 174 -16.45 -12.32 21.87
N ASP A 175 -15.66 -11.57 22.61
CA ASP A 175 -16.03 -10.90 23.86
C ASP A 175 -15.99 -9.38 23.76
N GLY A 176 -16.27 -8.83 22.56
CA GLY A 176 -16.78 -7.44 22.39
C GLY A 176 -15.96 -6.29 22.99
N HIS A 177 -14.73 -6.49 23.36
CA HIS A 177 -13.83 -5.42 23.85
C HIS A 177 -12.71 -5.16 22.82
N PHE A 178 -12.86 -4.07 22.07
CA PHE A 178 -11.77 -3.34 21.46
C PHE A 178 -11.25 -2.31 22.46
#